data_a30292be518f1a158bfbdecb714ca939
#
_entry.id   a30292be518f1a158bfbdecb714ca939
#
_cell.length_a   1.000
_cell.length_b   1.000
_cell.length_c   1.000
_cell.angle_alpha   90.00
_cell.angle_beta   90.00
_cell.angle_gamma   90.00
#
_symmetry.space_group_name_H-M   'P 1'
#
loop_
_entity.id
_entity.type
_entity.pdbx_description
1 polymer ?
#
loop_
_entity_poly.entity_id
_entity_poly.type
_entity_poly.pdbx_seq_one_letter_code
_entity_poly.pdbx_strand_id
1 'polypeptide(L)'
;CTQKNKNAYDITLSRGAGFDLIVCVGGDGTLKETVAGVMKLGKDIPLGFIPLGSTNDFAKSLGIPIDVSDAVDAIINGTPMPVDMGVFGKDSFIYVAGFGNFTAISYSANQKVKNVLGKNAYYLQAVGEFFKMKPFHAKVIADGEVFEGDYFYGAFSNSYSVGGMPVLHNMGVEFNDGLFEMVLVNMFKNPGEIAYLANSMVRKNVKNNRLVTIRHCKNVRQSRHRLRLTANTAELLPK
;
A
#
# COMPACT_ATOMS: atom_id res chain seq x y z
N CYS A 1 19.87 13.75 6.86
CA CYS A 1 18.42 13.74 7.05
C CYS A 1 17.72 14.33 5.83
N THR A 2 16.56 13.75 5.48
CA THR A 2 15.72 14.28 4.42
C THR A 2 15.03 15.58 4.86
N GLN A 3 14.99 16.59 3.98
CA GLN A 3 14.46 17.91 4.29
C GLN A 3 13.18 18.26 3.53
N LYS A 4 12.85 17.53 2.46
CA LYS A 4 11.70 17.75 1.57
C LYS A 4 11.28 16.47 0.87
N ASN A 5 10.11 16.49 0.22
CA ASN A 5 9.65 15.39 -0.65
C ASN A 5 10.69 15.03 -1.72
N LYS A 6 10.80 13.74 -2.03
CA LYS A 6 11.77 13.13 -2.94
C LYS A 6 13.25 13.25 -2.53
N ASN A 7 13.52 13.75 -1.34
CA ASN A 7 14.90 13.91 -0.88
C ASN A 7 15.57 12.55 -0.60
N ALA A 8 14.84 11.57 -0.11
CA ALA A 8 15.36 10.21 0.08
C ALA A 8 15.69 9.56 -1.27
N TYR A 9 14.88 9.75 -2.31
CA TYR A 9 15.16 9.31 -3.67
C TYR A 9 16.45 9.94 -4.21
N ASP A 10 16.56 11.27 -4.14
CA ASP A 10 17.72 12.01 -4.67
C ASP A 10 19.03 11.61 -3.97
N ILE A 11 19.01 11.45 -2.64
CA ILE A 11 20.17 11.02 -1.85
C ILE A 11 20.56 9.59 -2.23
N THR A 12 19.60 8.68 -2.33
CA THR A 12 19.84 7.29 -2.70
C THR A 12 20.45 7.22 -4.09
N LEU A 13 19.86 7.91 -5.06
CA LEU A 13 20.35 7.90 -6.43
C LEU A 13 21.77 8.50 -6.57
N SER A 14 22.07 9.60 -5.86
CA SER A 14 23.36 10.28 -6.00
C SER A 14 24.51 9.64 -5.23
N ARG A 15 24.22 8.92 -4.15
CA ARG A 15 25.23 8.37 -3.24
C ARG A 15 25.17 6.87 -3.06
N GLY A 16 24.02 6.24 -3.28
CA GLY A 16 23.78 4.82 -2.96
C GLY A 16 24.73 3.86 -3.66
N ALA A 17 25.17 4.18 -4.88
CA ALA A 17 26.04 3.30 -5.68
C ALA A 17 27.39 2.96 -5.02
N GLY A 18 27.83 3.71 -4.02
CA GLY A 18 29.09 3.52 -3.30
C GLY A 18 28.97 2.70 -2.00
N PHE A 19 27.81 2.13 -1.72
CA PHE A 19 27.56 1.40 -0.48
C PHE A 19 27.06 -0.02 -0.76
N ASP A 20 27.37 -0.94 0.14
CA ASP A 20 26.95 -2.34 0.10
C ASP A 20 25.59 -2.56 0.80
N LEU A 21 25.13 -1.58 1.55
CA LEU A 21 23.85 -1.57 2.26
C LEU A 21 23.32 -0.15 2.35
N ILE A 22 22.02 0.03 2.12
CA ILE A 22 21.33 1.30 2.36
C ILE A 22 20.35 1.10 3.51
N VAL A 23 20.39 1.97 4.52
CA VAL A 23 19.44 1.92 5.63
C VAL A 23 18.46 3.09 5.53
N CYS A 24 17.19 2.77 5.39
CA CYS A 24 16.09 3.72 5.43
C CYS A 24 15.56 3.85 6.85
N VAL A 25 15.60 5.07 7.40
CA VAL A 25 15.01 5.39 8.70
C VAL A 25 13.84 6.33 8.48
N GLY A 26 12.62 5.89 8.77
CA GLY A 26 11.42 6.71 8.52
C GLY A 26 10.13 5.90 8.40
N GLY A 27 9.13 6.46 7.76
CA GLY A 27 7.85 5.78 7.49
C GLY A 27 7.77 5.24 6.06
N ASP A 28 6.59 4.67 5.71
CA ASP A 28 6.31 4.06 4.41
C ASP A 28 6.60 5.00 3.21
N GLY A 29 6.38 6.32 3.38
CA GLY A 29 6.68 7.32 2.36
C GLY A 29 8.18 7.47 2.08
N THR A 30 9.01 7.51 3.14
CA THR A 30 10.48 7.59 3.02
C THR A 30 11.02 6.29 2.43
N LEU A 31 10.49 5.16 2.86
CA LEU A 31 10.84 3.85 2.30
C LEU A 31 10.56 3.79 0.80
N LYS A 32 9.36 4.21 0.37
CA LYS A 32 8.99 4.28 -1.07
C LYS A 32 10.00 5.10 -1.87
N GLU A 33 10.40 6.27 -1.39
CA GLU A 33 11.38 7.13 -2.05
C GLU A 33 12.76 6.46 -2.13
N THR A 34 13.22 5.86 -1.03
CA THR A 34 14.52 5.16 -0.96
C THR A 34 14.55 3.99 -1.94
N VAL A 35 13.52 3.15 -1.93
CA VAL A 35 13.38 2.02 -2.84
C VAL A 35 13.38 2.45 -4.30
N ALA A 36 12.62 3.48 -4.65
CA ALA A 36 12.61 4.02 -6.01
C ALA A 36 14.02 4.50 -6.45
N GLY A 37 14.82 5.04 -5.52
CA GLY A 37 16.20 5.40 -5.75
C GLY A 37 17.10 4.20 -6.00
N VAL A 38 17.00 3.15 -5.19
CA VAL A 38 17.74 1.88 -5.36
C VAL A 38 17.44 1.24 -6.70
N MET A 39 16.17 1.13 -7.06
CA MET A 39 15.77 0.61 -8.38
C MET A 39 16.40 1.39 -9.53
N LYS A 40 16.39 2.72 -9.44
CA LYS A 40 16.95 3.57 -10.49
C LYS A 40 18.46 3.44 -10.61
N LEU A 41 19.15 3.07 -9.54
CA LEU A 41 20.59 2.76 -9.57
C LEU A 41 20.89 1.52 -10.43
N GLY A 42 19.95 0.60 -10.57
CA GLY A 42 20.16 -0.67 -11.29
C GLY A 42 21.21 -1.56 -10.66
N LYS A 43 21.42 -1.46 -9.35
CA LYS A 43 22.34 -2.28 -8.56
C LYS A 43 21.55 -3.06 -7.52
N ASP A 44 21.96 -4.30 -7.30
CA ASP A 44 21.42 -5.15 -6.24
C ASP A 44 22.06 -4.75 -4.91
N ILE A 45 21.48 -3.76 -4.25
CA ILE A 45 21.91 -3.24 -2.95
C ILE A 45 20.84 -3.57 -1.92
N PRO A 46 21.12 -4.37 -0.90
CA PRO A 46 20.19 -4.65 0.19
C PRO A 46 19.72 -3.37 0.87
N LEU A 47 18.47 -3.36 1.33
CA LEU A 47 17.85 -2.26 2.03
C LEU A 47 17.46 -2.65 3.44
N GLY A 48 18.08 -2.05 4.45
CA GLY A 48 17.62 -2.10 5.84
C GLY A 48 16.51 -1.09 6.08
N PHE A 49 15.53 -1.44 6.92
CA PHE A 49 14.45 -0.52 7.26
C PHE A 49 14.25 -0.40 8.77
N ILE A 50 14.33 0.83 9.28
CA ILE A 50 14.01 1.19 10.67
C ILE A 50 12.71 2.01 10.63
N PRO A 51 11.57 1.42 11.05
CA PRO A 51 10.25 2.02 10.87
C PRO A 51 9.94 3.05 11.94
N LEU A 52 10.04 4.34 11.61
CA LEU A 52 9.71 5.48 12.48
C LEU A 52 8.50 6.29 12.00
N GLY A 53 7.69 5.74 11.11
CA GLY A 53 6.47 6.39 10.64
C GLY A 53 5.28 6.17 11.57
N SER A 54 4.15 6.81 11.22
CA SER A 54 2.92 6.70 12.02
C SER A 54 2.20 5.36 11.86
N THR A 55 2.29 4.73 10.69
CA THR A 55 1.54 3.52 10.35
C THR A 55 2.47 2.32 10.21
N ASN A 56 3.53 2.45 9.42
CA ASN A 56 4.53 1.42 9.14
C ASN A 56 3.88 0.11 8.66
N ASP A 57 2.96 0.21 7.69
CA ASP A 57 2.19 -0.93 7.18
C ASP A 57 3.09 -1.99 6.57
N PHE A 58 4.10 -1.56 5.83
CA PHE A 58 5.04 -2.46 5.17
C PHE A 58 5.88 -3.23 6.20
N ALA A 59 6.42 -2.53 7.22
CA ALA A 59 7.18 -3.19 8.27
C ALA A 59 6.34 -4.24 9.02
N LYS A 60 5.10 -3.89 9.38
CA LYS A 60 4.17 -4.81 10.05
C LYS A 60 3.86 -6.03 9.19
N SER A 61 3.70 -5.85 7.89
CA SER A 61 3.40 -6.94 6.97
C SER A 61 4.57 -7.91 6.82
N LEU A 62 5.79 -7.40 6.80
CA LEU A 62 7.01 -8.22 6.72
C LEU A 62 7.51 -8.75 8.07
N GLY A 63 6.87 -8.36 9.18
CA GLY A 63 7.34 -8.73 10.52
C GLY A 63 8.64 -8.01 10.93
N ILE A 64 8.96 -6.88 10.29
CA ILE A 64 10.10 -6.04 10.69
C ILE A 64 9.81 -5.42 12.05
N PRO A 65 10.72 -5.53 13.03
CA PRO A 65 10.55 -4.95 14.36
C PRO A 65 10.28 -3.45 14.32
N ILE A 66 9.38 -2.98 15.17
CA ILE A 66 9.06 -1.55 15.32
C ILE A 66 10.00 -0.86 16.31
N ASP A 67 10.54 -1.60 17.26
CA ASP A 67 11.59 -1.10 18.15
C ASP A 67 12.88 -0.87 17.35
N VAL A 68 13.55 0.25 17.63
CA VAL A 68 14.73 0.67 16.87
C VAL A 68 15.91 -0.28 17.10
N SER A 69 16.11 -0.75 18.32
CA SER A 69 17.21 -1.67 18.66
C SER A 69 17.04 -2.99 17.94
N ASP A 70 15.83 -3.56 18.01
CA ASP A 70 15.49 -4.82 17.38
C ASP A 70 15.55 -4.72 15.84
N ALA A 71 15.14 -3.57 15.28
CA ALA A 71 15.25 -3.33 13.83
C ALA A 71 16.73 -3.24 13.38
N VAL A 72 17.58 -2.59 14.17
CA VAL A 72 19.02 -2.54 13.89
C VAL A 72 19.66 -3.94 13.98
N ASP A 73 19.28 -4.70 15.00
CA ASP A 73 19.75 -6.08 15.17
C ASP A 73 19.33 -6.97 13.98
N ALA A 74 18.08 -6.84 13.53
CA ALA A 74 17.58 -7.53 12.34
C ALA A 74 18.33 -7.13 11.06
N ILE A 75 18.78 -5.89 10.93
CA ILE A 75 19.59 -5.44 9.78
C ILE A 75 20.99 -6.03 9.82
N ILE A 76 21.60 -6.11 11.00
CA ILE A 76 22.99 -6.58 11.16
C ILE A 76 23.06 -8.09 11.05
N ASN A 77 22.15 -8.81 11.69
CA ASN A 77 22.20 -10.28 11.87
C ASN A 77 21.18 -11.02 11.01
N GLY A 78 20.26 -10.32 10.36
CA GLY A 78 19.22 -10.92 9.52
C GLY A 78 19.70 -11.30 8.13
N THR A 79 18.86 -12.03 7.41
CA THR A 79 19.10 -12.40 6.01
C THR A 79 18.21 -11.54 5.11
N PRO A 80 18.76 -10.89 4.07
CA PRO A 80 17.95 -10.17 3.09
C PRO A 80 16.95 -11.10 2.40
N MET A 81 15.70 -10.64 2.26
CA MET A 81 14.66 -11.36 1.52
C MET A 81 14.25 -10.56 0.28
N PRO A 82 13.99 -11.19 -0.86
CA PRO A 82 13.44 -10.51 -2.02
C PRO A 82 12.01 -10.05 -1.76
N VAL A 83 11.64 -8.92 -2.33
CA VAL A 83 10.28 -8.37 -2.22
C VAL A 83 9.86 -7.85 -3.59
N ASP A 84 8.65 -8.20 -3.99
CA ASP A 84 8.07 -7.75 -5.25
C ASP A 84 7.78 -6.26 -5.23
N MET A 85 7.98 -5.65 -6.39
CA MET A 85 7.73 -4.24 -6.61
C MET A 85 6.81 -4.02 -7.79
N GLY A 86 5.82 -3.16 -7.61
CA GLY A 86 4.89 -2.79 -8.66
C GLY A 86 5.31 -1.48 -9.35
N VAL A 87 4.92 -1.36 -10.62
CA VAL A 87 5.03 -0.12 -11.40
C VAL A 87 3.64 0.43 -11.66
N PHE A 88 3.42 1.70 -11.31
CA PHE A 88 2.16 2.40 -11.48
C PHE A 88 2.40 3.67 -12.31
N GLY A 89 2.14 3.58 -13.60
CA GLY A 89 2.45 4.66 -14.53
C GLY A 89 3.96 4.89 -14.67
N LYS A 90 4.45 5.99 -14.09
CA LYS A 90 5.88 6.34 -14.04
C LYS A 90 6.49 6.09 -12.66
N ASP A 91 5.68 5.82 -11.67
CA ASP A 91 6.08 5.62 -10.28
C ASP A 91 6.12 4.13 -9.95
N SER A 92 6.98 3.77 -9.01
CA SER A 92 7.01 2.45 -8.40
C SER A 92 6.32 2.46 -7.04
N PHE A 93 5.82 1.31 -6.62
CA PHE A 93 5.32 1.11 -5.27
C PHE A 93 5.80 -0.23 -4.71
N ILE A 94 6.02 -0.28 -3.40
CA ILE A 94 6.53 -1.46 -2.71
C ILE A 94 5.42 -2.19 -1.95
N TYR A 95 4.41 -1.48 -1.46
CA TYR A 95 3.39 -2.11 -0.63
C TYR A 95 1.95 -1.84 -1.11
N VAL A 96 1.62 -0.65 -1.58
CA VAL A 96 0.28 -0.34 -2.07
C VAL A 96 0.27 0.77 -3.12
N ALA A 97 -0.55 0.58 -4.15
CA ALA A 97 -0.98 1.62 -5.08
C ALA A 97 -2.51 1.71 -5.04
N GLY A 98 -3.05 2.76 -4.44
CA GLY A 98 -4.49 2.97 -4.28
C GLY A 98 -5.04 4.03 -5.22
N PHE A 99 -6.31 3.89 -5.58
CA PHE A 99 -7.07 4.83 -6.39
C PHE A 99 -8.52 4.93 -5.92
N GLY A 100 -9.21 6.03 -6.28
CA GLY A 100 -10.57 6.30 -5.85
C GLY A 100 -10.65 7.16 -4.58
N ASN A 101 -11.79 7.12 -3.89
CA ASN A 101 -12.13 8.07 -2.83
C ASN A 101 -11.25 7.98 -1.57
N PHE A 102 -10.74 6.80 -1.26
CA PHE A 102 -9.97 6.57 -0.03
C PHE A 102 -8.63 7.30 -0.01
N THR A 103 -8.08 7.62 -1.17
CA THR A 103 -6.84 8.40 -1.28
C THR A 103 -6.99 9.82 -0.74
N ALA A 104 -8.18 10.41 -0.86
CA ALA A 104 -8.49 11.73 -0.31
C ALA A 104 -8.66 11.73 1.22
N ILE A 105 -9.20 10.67 1.79
CA ILE A 105 -9.43 10.54 3.25
C ILE A 105 -8.10 10.41 4.01
N SER A 106 -7.13 9.69 3.47
CA SER A 106 -5.81 9.51 4.09
C SER A 106 -5.08 10.84 4.30
N TYR A 107 -5.33 11.84 3.46
CA TYR A 107 -4.73 13.18 3.58
C TYR A 107 -5.54 14.16 4.42
N SER A 108 -6.84 13.92 4.63
CA SER A 108 -7.76 14.88 5.27
C SER A 108 -8.20 14.50 6.69
N ALA A 109 -7.77 13.36 7.23
CA ALA A 109 -8.09 12.94 8.59
C ALA A 109 -7.45 13.88 9.63
N ASN A 110 -8.12 15.01 9.86
CA ASN A 110 -7.70 16.03 10.79
C ASN A 110 -7.74 15.46 12.22
N GLN A 111 -6.58 15.24 12.84
CA GLN A 111 -6.44 14.74 14.22
C GLN A 111 -7.22 15.57 15.25
N LYS A 112 -7.58 16.83 14.93
CA LYS A 112 -8.34 17.71 15.80
C LYS A 112 -9.80 17.27 16.02
N VAL A 113 -10.41 16.54 15.08
CA VAL A 113 -11.82 16.11 15.20
C VAL A 113 -11.98 14.93 16.19
N LYS A 114 -10.96 14.08 16.32
CA LYS A 114 -10.98 12.94 17.24
C LYS A 114 -11.11 13.36 18.72
N ASN A 115 -10.60 14.54 19.08
CA ASN A 115 -10.49 14.96 20.47
C ASN A 115 -11.70 15.74 20.99
N VAL A 116 -12.60 16.20 20.11
CA VAL A 116 -13.68 17.13 20.49
C VAL A 116 -15.06 16.47 20.57
N LEU A 117 -15.35 15.48 19.73
CA LEU A 117 -16.71 14.97 19.51
C LEU A 117 -17.01 13.57 20.04
N GLY A 118 -16.05 12.90 20.66
CA GLY A 118 -16.21 11.51 21.13
C GLY A 118 -16.31 10.48 19.98
N LYS A 119 -16.02 9.21 20.29
CA LYS A 119 -15.89 8.13 19.27
C LYS A 119 -17.17 7.96 18.40
N ASN A 120 -18.35 8.01 19.02
CA ASN A 120 -19.62 7.74 18.31
C ASN A 120 -20.01 8.84 17.32
N ALA A 121 -19.82 10.10 17.68
CA ALA A 121 -20.09 11.23 16.81
C ALA A 121 -19.12 11.28 15.61
N TYR A 122 -17.85 10.89 15.84
CA TYR A 122 -16.86 10.74 14.77
C TYR A 122 -17.27 9.66 13.75
N TYR A 123 -17.74 8.49 14.21
CA TYR A 123 -18.23 7.45 13.31
C TYR A 123 -19.45 7.88 12.49
N LEU A 124 -20.42 8.57 13.11
CA LEU A 124 -21.60 9.09 12.40
C LEU A 124 -21.24 10.13 11.35
N GLN A 125 -20.31 11.03 11.66
CA GLN A 125 -19.83 12.02 10.70
C GLN A 125 -19.05 11.36 9.57
N ALA A 126 -18.16 10.38 9.86
CA ALA A 126 -17.45 9.63 8.86
C ALA A 126 -18.41 8.90 7.91
N VAL A 127 -19.44 8.22 8.43
CA VAL A 127 -20.47 7.58 7.61
C VAL A 127 -21.18 8.58 6.72
N GLY A 128 -21.53 9.77 7.22
CA GLY A 128 -22.14 10.85 6.44
C GLY A 128 -21.26 11.33 5.28
N GLU A 129 -19.94 11.45 5.51
CA GLU A 129 -18.99 11.83 4.46
C GLU A 129 -18.84 10.74 3.38
N PHE A 130 -18.92 9.47 3.74
CA PHE A 130 -18.89 8.35 2.77
C PHE A 130 -20.03 8.45 1.75
N PHE A 131 -21.23 8.90 2.14
CA PHE A 131 -22.37 9.05 1.23
C PHE A 131 -22.28 10.28 0.31
N LYS A 132 -21.44 11.25 0.64
CA LYS A 132 -21.19 12.41 -0.22
C LYS A 132 -20.20 12.11 -1.34
N MET A 133 -19.48 11.00 -1.23
CA MET A 133 -18.48 10.60 -2.21
C MET A 133 -19.14 10.08 -3.47
N LYS A 134 -18.69 10.57 -4.61
CA LYS A 134 -19.18 10.08 -5.90
C LYS A 134 -18.57 8.72 -6.24
N PRO A 135 -19.31 7.81 -6.86
CA PRO A 135 -18.76 6.59 -7.36
C PRO A 135 -17.63 6.88 -8.37
N PHE A 136 -16.64 6.05 -8.34
CA PHE A 136 -15.57 6.03 -9.31
C PHE A 136 -15.86 4.90 -10.32
N HIS A 137 -16.29 5.28 -11.52
CA HIS A 137 -16.50 4.29 -12.57
C HIS A 137 -15.15 3.86 -13.15
N ALA A 138 -14.86 2.57 -13.11
CA ALA A 138 -13.63 2.02 -13.65
C ALA A 138 -13.87 0.70 -14.38
N LYS A 139 -13.05 0.49 -15.40
CA LYS A 139 -12.81 -0.80 -16.03
C LYS A 139 -11.38 -1.21 -15.73
N VAL A 140 -11.23 -2.25 -14.94
CA VAL A 140 -9.94 -2.84 -14.57
C VAL A 140 -9.82 -4.18 -15.29
N ILE A 141 -8.70 -4.40 -15.95
CA ILE A 141 -8.38 -5.68 -16.58
C ILE A 141 -7.18 -6.25 -15.83
N ALA A 142 -7.39 -7.35 -15.13
CA ALA A 142 -6.36 -8.04 -14.36
C ALA A 142 -6.14 -9.42 -14.96
N ASP A 143 -4.94 -9.68 -15.48
CA ASP A 143 -4.55 -10.92 -16.15
C ASP A 143 -5.55 -11.43 -17.22
N GLY A 144 -6.22 -10.48 -17.89
CA GLY A 144 -7.22 -10.76 -18.94
C GLY A 144 -8.66 -10.81 -18.42
N GLU A 145 -8.90 -10.93 -17.12
CA GLU A 145 -10.22 -10.83 -16.50
C GLU A 145 -10.68 -9.38 -16.41
N VAL A 146 -11.93 -9.09 -16.75
CA VAL A 146 -12.48 -7.72 -16.81
C VAL A 146 -13.37 -7.46 -15.60
N PHE A 147 -13.07 -6.41 -14.85
CA PHE A 147 -13.85 -5.90 -13.73
C PHE A 147 -14.33 -4.50 -14.10
N GLU A 148 -15.63 -4.33 -14.35
CA GLU A 148 -16.20 -3.04 -14.73
C GLU A 148 -17.36 -2.69 -13.80
N GLY A 149 -17.33 -1.48 -13.22
CA GLY A 149 -18.34 -1.07 -12.27
C GLY A 149 -18.06 0.27 -11.59
N ASP A 150 -18.94 0.59 -10.66
CA ASP A 150 -18.85 1.78 -9.82
C ASP A 150 -18.24 1.39 -8.47
N TYR A 151 -17.02 1.85 -8.25
CA TYR A 151 -16.23 1.52 -7.08
C TYR A 151 -16.12 2.71 -6.13
N PHE A 152 -16.05 2.40 -4.85
CA PHE A 152 -15.66 3.34 -3.81
C PHE A 152 -14.15 3.48 -3.75
N TYR A 153 -13.44 2.36 -3.82
CA TYR A 153 -11.98 2.27 -3.68
C TYR A 153 -11.43 1.12 -4.49
N GLY A 154 -10.21 1.29 -4.98
CA GLY A 154 -9.41 0.23 -5.56
C GLY A 154 -7.96 0.34 -5.13
N ALA A 155 -7.29 -0.80 -5.00
CA ALA A 155 -5.86 -0.88 -4.70
C ALA A 155 -5.22 -2.11 -5.31
N PHE A 156 -3.92 -2.01 -5.49
CA PHE A 156 -3.00 -3.13 -5.71
C PHE A 156 -2.01 -3.12 -4.55
N SER A 157 -1.88 -4.24 -3.89
CA SER A 157 -1.16 -4.33 -2.63
C SER A 157 -0.23 -5.54 -2.62
N ASN A 158 0.96 -5.37 -2.08
CA ASN A 158 1.86 -6.41 -1.63
C ASN A 158 2.02 -6.25 -0.12
N SER A 159 0.90 -6.34 0.62
CA SER A 159 0.88 -6.08 2.07
C SER A 159 -0.39 -6.63 2.68
N TYR A 160 -0.30 -7.15 3.90
CA TYR A 160 -1.48 -7.58 4.67
C TYR A 160 -2.37 -6.42 5.10
N SER A 161 -1.82 -5.21 5.15
CA SER A 161 -2.47 -4.02 5.68
C SER A 161 -2.43 -2.87 4.68
N VAL A 162 -3.51 -2.11 4.61
CA VAL A 162 -3.62 -0.91 3.79
C VAL A 162 -4.15 0.23 4.66
N GLY A 163 -3.33 1.29 4.86
CA GLY A 163 -3.69 2.43 5.68
C GLY A 163 -3.92 2.09 7.15
N GLY A 164 -3.20 1.10 7.71
CA GLY A 164 -3.37 0.61 9.07
C GLY A 164 -4.54 -0.36 9.26
N MET A 165 -5.27 -0.69 8.20
CA MET A 165 -6.39 -1.65 8.23
C MET A 165 -5.93 -3.01 7.70
N PRO A 166 -6.12 -4.11 8.46
CA PRO A 166 -5.72 -5.45 8.05
C PRO A 166 -6.70 -6.05 7.02
N VAL A 167 -6.82 -5.42 5.86
CA VAL A 167 -7.81 -5.77 4.82
C VAL A 167 -7.50 -7.12 4.19
N LEU A 168 -6.22 -7.45 4.04
CA LEU A 168 -5.73 -8.64 3.35
C LEU A 168 -5.20 -9.72 4.32
N HIS A 169 -5.45 -9.57 5.61
CA HIS A 169 -5.07 -10.58 6.60
C HIS A 169 -5.79 -11.91 6.29
N ASN A 170 -5.07 -13.02 6.29
CA ASN A 170 -5.55 -14.36 5.88
C ASN A 170 -5.85 -14.52 4.37
N MET A 171 -5.28 -13.68 3.51
CA MET A 171 -5.48 -13.77 2.05
C MET A 171 -4.37 -14.52 1.32
N GLY A 172 -3.35 -15.00 2.04
CA GLY A 172 -2.21 -15.69 1.43
C GLY A 172 -1.30 -14.75 0.64
N VAL A 173 -1.13 -13.51 1.11
CA VAL A 173 -0.18 -12.56 0.51
C VAL A 173 1.23 -13.14 0.61
N GLU A 174 1.91 -13.25 -0.51
CA GLU A 174 3.33 -13.62 -0.59
C GLU A 174 4.11 -12.44 -1.19
N PHE A 175 5.21 -12.06 -0.56
CA PHE A 175 5.90 -10.81 -0.91
C PHE A 175 6.85 -10.94 -2.11
N ASN A 176 7.06 -12.15 -2.62
CA ASN A 176 8.04 -12.46 -3.66
C ASN A 176 7.57 -13.53 -4.65
N ASP A 177 6.28 -13.62 -4.91
CA ASP A 177 5.68 -14.58 -5.86
C ASP A 177 5.40 -13.96 -7.24
N GLY A 178 5.73 -12.68 -7.41
CA GLY A 178 5.48 -11.93 -8.64
C GLY A 178 4.03 -11.51 -8.82
N LEU A 179 3.20 -11.58 -7.77
CA LEU A 179 1.79 -11.21 -7.80
C LEU A 179 1.50 -10.04 -6.86
N PHE A 180 0.39 -9.37 -7.11
CA PHE A 180 -0.19 -8.36 -6.22
C PHE A 180 -1.66 -8.66 -5.97
N GLU A 181 -2.14 -8.35 -4.79
CA GLU A 181 -3.55 -8.42 -4.45
C GLU A 181 -4.27 -7.18 -5.00
N MET A 182 -5.10 -7.39 -6.01
CA MET A 182 -6.08 -6.39 -6.43
C MET A 182 -7.26 -6.41 -5.46
N VAL A 183 -7.59 -5.26 -4.92
CA VAL A 183 -8.76 -5.06 -4.05
C VAL A 183 -9.64 -4.01 -4.69
N LEU A 184 -10.88 -4.36 -5.00
CA LEU A 184 -11.91 -3.43 -5.48
C LEU A 184 -13.06 -3.42 -4.49
N VAL A 185 -13.43 -2.25 -3.99
CA VAL A 185 -14.57 -2.06 -3.09
C VAL A 185 -15.67 -1.36 -3.86
N ASN A 186 -16.81 -2.02 -4.00
CA ASN A 186 -17.98 -1.47 -4.69
C ASN A 186 -18.52 -0.24 -3.96
N MET A 187 -19.17 0.66 -4.70
CA MET A 187 -19.85 1.80 -4.10
C MET A 187 -20.99 1.32 -3.20
N PHE A 188 -21.13 1.96 -2.04
CA PHE A 188 -22.16 1.64 -1.05
C PHE A 188 -23.52 2.21 -1.49
N LYS A 189 -24.58 1.41 -1.36
CA LYS A 189 -25.96 1.79 -1.69
C LYS A 189 -26.73 2.30 -0.47
N ASN A 190 -26.31 1.91 0.73
CA ASN A 190 -26.98 2.26 1.99
C ASN A 190 -26.02 2.15 3.19
N PRO A 191 -26.34 2.75 4.35
CA PRO A 191 -25.52 2.71 5.57
C PRO A 191 -25.23 1.29 6.07
N GLY A 192 -26.15 0.36 5.88
CA GLY A 192 -26.01 -1.02 6.29
C GLY A 192 -24.84 -1.73 5.58
N GLU A 193 -24.54 -1.35 4.33
CA GLU A 193 -23.39 -1.91 3.60
C GLU A 193 -22.05 -1.45 4.16
N ILE A 194 -21.97 -0.19 4.63
CA ILE A 194 -20.76 0.30 5.32
C ILE A 194 -20.56 -0.47 6.63
N ALA A 195 -21.63 -0.64 7.41
CA ALA A 195 -21.57 -1.41 8.66
C ALA A 195 -21.20 -2.89 8.39
N TYR A 196 -21.73 -3.47 7.33
CA TYR A 196 -21.41 -4.84 6.90
C TYR A 196 -19.93 -4.99 6.53
N LEU A 197 -19.37 -4.03 5.76
CA LEU A 197 -17.94 -4.04 5.43
C LEU A 197 -17.08 -3.86 6.68
N ALA A 198 -17.41 -2.89 7.55
CA ALA A 198 -16.69 -2.64 8.78
C ALA A 198 -16.67 -3.89 9.70
N ASN A 199 -17.81 -4.57 9.84
CA ASN A 199 -17.89 -5.83 10.60
C ASN A 199 -17.04 -6.94 9.98
N SER A 200 -17.00 -7.04 8.64
CA SER A 200 -16.14 -8.02 7.94
C SER A 200 -14.65 -7.75 8.18
N MET A 201 -14.25 -6.47 8.26
CA MET A 201 -12.87 -6.07 8.59
C MET A 201 -12.51 -6.46 10.02
N VAL A 202 -13.38 -6.14 10.99
CA VAL A 202 -13.18 -6.51 12.41
C VAL A 202 -13.06 -8.03 12.58
N ARG A 203 -13.88 -8.79 11.87
CA ARG A 203 -13.87 -10.27 11.89
C ARG A 203 -12.77 -10.88 11.02
N LYS A 204 -11.95 -10.07 10.35
CA LYS A 204 -10.92 -10.52 9.40
C LYS A 204 -11.47 -11.44 8.30
N ASN A 205 -12.70 -11.21 7.87
CA ASN A 205 -13.42 -12.02 6.88
C ASN A 205 -13.86 -11.18 5.66
N VAL A 206 -12.95 -10.37 5.14
CA VAL A 206 -13.19 -9.48 3.99
C VAL A 206 -13.34 -10.29 2.70
N LYS A 207 -12.66 -11.42 2.58
CA LYS A 207 -12.71 -12.32 1.41
C LYS A 207 -14.12 -12.72 1.01
N ASN A 208 -14.98 -12.96 1.98
CA ASN A 208 -16.37 -13.37 1.76
C ASN A 208 -17.36 -12.20 1.72
N ASN A 209 -16.86 -10.97 1.69
CA ASN A 209 -17.72 -9.79 1.63
C ASN A 209 -18.12 -9.50 0.18
N ARG A 210 -19.43 -9.51 -0.12
CA ARG A 210 -19.98 -9.26 -1.47
C ARG A 210 -19.64 -7.87 -2.05
N LEU A 211 -19.22 -6.92 -1.22
CA LEU A 211 -18.84 -5.57 -1.64
C LEU A 211 -17.37 -5.49 -2.06
N VAL A 212 -16.60 -6.53 -1.80
CA VAL A 212 -15.16 -6.52 -2.04
C VAL A 212 -14.80 -7.62 -3.03
N THR A 213 -14.13 -7.24 -4.09
CA THR A 213 -13.50 -8.17 -5.02
C THR A 213 -12.00 -8.20 -4.74
N ILE A 214 -11.44 -9.38 -4.53
CA ILE A 214 -10.01 -9.58 -4.34
C ILE A 214 -9.51 -10.61 -5.34
N ARG A 215 -8.38 -10.31 -5.99
CA ARG A 215 -7.69 -11.19 -6.96
C ARG A 215 -6.20 -11.05 -6.80
N HIS A 216 -5.48 -12.16 -6.90
CA HIS A 216 -4.04 -12.14 -7.15
C HIS A 216 -3.82 -11.88 -8.63
N CYS A 217 -2.96 -10.95 -8.99
CA CYS A 217 -2.73 -10.58 -10.37
C CYS A 217 -1.30 -10.10 -10.63
N LYS A 218 -0.80 -10.40 -11.81
CA LYS A 218 0.51 -9.99 -12.30
C LYS A 218 0.44 -8.73 -13.17
N ASN A 219 -0.54 -8.66 -14.06
CA ASN A 219 -0.70 -7.57 -15.02
C ASN A 219 -2.07 -6.93 -14.90
N VAL A 220 -2.12 -5.62 -14.78
CA VAL A 220 -3.38 -4.88 -14.70
C VAL A 220 -3.42 -3.71 -15.66
N ARG A 221 -4.59 -3.50 -16.28
CA ARG A 221 -4.89 -2.34 -17.12
C ARG A 221 -6.18 -1.67 -16.65
N GLN A 222 -6.18 -0.36 -16.61
CA GLN A 222 -7.37 0.44 -16.35
C GLN A 222 -7.66 1.37 -17.55
N SER A 223 -8.93 1.47 -17.97
CA SER A 223 -9.33 2.15 -19.20
C SER A 223 -9.96 3.53 -19.00
N ARG A 224 -9.55 4.34 -18.04
CA ARG A 224 -9.92 5.78 -18.07
C ARG A 224 -8.78 6.75 -17.85
N HIS A 225 -7.71 6.29 -17.26
CA HIS A 225 -6.42 6.98 -17.28
C HIS A 225 -5.40 5.88 -17.45
N ARG A 226 -4.61 5.91 -18.49
CA ARG A 226 -3.63 4.89 -18.90
C ARG A 226 -2.76 4.43 -17.74
N LEU A 227 -3.29 3.52 -16.92
CA LEU A 227 -2.59 2.90 -15.81
C LEU A 227 -2.21 1.49 -16.24
N ARG A 228 -0.92 1.25 -16.39
CA ARG A 228 -0.37 -0.10 -16.49
C ARG A 228 0.27 -0.41 -15.15
N LEU A 229 -0.18 -1.48 -14.53
CA LEU A 229 0.52 -2.10 -13.43
C LEU A 229 1.14 -3.38 -13.96
N THR A 230 2.42 -3.51 -13.76
CA THR A 230 3.16 -4.72 -14.07
C THR A 230 3.92 -5.09 -12.80
N ALA A 231 3.59 -6.22 -12.22
CA ALA A 231 4.45 -6.85 -11.25
C ALA A 231 5.39 -7.76 -12.04
N ASN A 232 6.68 -7.52 -11.97
CA ASN A 232 7.69 -8.39 -12.55
C ASN A 232 9.01 -8.22 -11.82
N THR A 233 9.27 -9.13 -10.91
CA THR A 233 10.55 -9.22 -10.18
C THR A 233 11.72 -9.51 -11.10
N ALA A 234 11.51 -10.25 -12.18
CA ALA A 234 12.59 -10.67 -13.10
C ALA A 234 13.10 -9.56 -14.03
N GLU A 235 12.29 -8.52 -14.28
CA GLU A 235 12.64 -7.38 -15.15
C GLU A 235 13.14 -6.14 -14.38
N LEU A 236 12.96 -6.11 -13.06
CA LEU A 236 13.26 -4.95 -12.23
C LEU A 236 14.55 -5.08 -11.42
N LEU A 237 15.08 -6.29 -11.30
CA LEU A 237 16.40 -6.54 -10.77
C LEU A 237 17.33 -6.88 -11.95
N PRO A 238 18.42 -6.14 -12.17
CA PRO A 238 19.43 -6.55 -13.15
C PRO A 238 19.98 -7.90 -12.72
N LYS A 239 20.08 -8.81 -13.70
CA LYS A 239 20.76 -10.11 -13.53
C LYS A 239 22.23 -9.88 -13.24
#